data_840984832fe9c92f90484ff680e7d71c
#
_entry.id   840984832fe9c92f90484ff680e7d71c
#
_cell.length_a   1.000
_cell.length_b   1.000
_cell.length_c   1.000
_cell.angle_alpha   90.00
_cell.angle_beta   90.00
_cell.angle_gamma   90.00
#
_symmetry.space_group_name_H-M   'P 1'
#
loop_
_entity.id
_entity.type
_entity.pdbx_description
1 polymer ?
#
loop_
_entity_poly.entity_id
_entity_poly.type
_entity_poly.pdbx_seq_one_letter_code
_entity_poly.pdbx_strand_id
1 'polypeptide(L)'
;ACTQNHKIEWPQVTNETKPWTRWWWEGNAVRTTDLDTVMRKYQEANLGGLEITPIYGIHGYEDRFKDFLSSEWVDLFLYTLQEAKQLGLGIDLANASGWPFGGPWVPPEDACKTVGYKTYQLKEGEQLGEPVRYKEEGFVRLAGHTPVKLADLKEPVSANADLQTLALDQVRYKKELPLIIVTANSDKGECLDLTSKIKPDGTLDWTAPQGDWTICALFQGHHGKMVERAGPGGEGDVIDHFSASAIDHYLSKFDEAFKGKDISYLRYYFNDSYEVDDARGESNWTPAFFDEFQKYRGYDLRQHLPALLGMDTPDKNARVLYDYRQTINDLLINHYSIRWQHWAAKQGKGIRNQAHGS
;
A
#
# COMPACT_ATOMS: atom_id res chain seq x y z
N ALA A 1 -10.74 -20.93 57.41
CA ALA A 1 -10.15 -20.10 56.40
C ALA A 1 -10.87 -20.39 55.08
N CYS A 2 -11.48 -19.51 54.51
CA CYS A 2 -12.10 -19.44 53.16
C CYS A 2 -13.49 -18.84 53.29
N THR A 3 -13.64 -17.69 52.74
CA THR A 3 -14.48 -17.52 51.55
C THR A 3 -14.66 -16.03 51.36
N GLN A 4 -13.81 -15.45 50.56
CA GLN A 4 -14.25 -14.26 49.84
C GLN A 4 -15.38 -14.73 48.92
N ASN A 5 -16.63 -14.41 49.30
CA ASN A 5 -17.77 -14.52 48.41
C ASN A 5 -17.57 -13.50 47.29
N HIS A 6 -16.87 -13.89 46.20
CA HIS A 6 -16.91 -13.14 44.97
C HIS A 6 -18.35 -13.22 44.46
N LYS A 7 -19.09 -12.11 44.58
CA LYS A 7 -20.35 -11.94 43.90
C LYS A 7 -20.09 -12.07 42.40
N ILE A 8 -20.81 -12.97 41.77
CA ILE A 8 -20.81 -13.08 40.32
C ILE A 8 -21.65 -11.90 39.79
N GLU A 9 -20.98 -10.88 39.27
CA GLU A 9 -21.61 -9.68 38.74
C GLU A 9 -21.16 -9.51 37.26
N TRP A 10 -22.02 -8.91 36.45
CA TRP A 10 -21.66 -8.51 35.12
C TRP A 10 -20.59 -7.40 35.21
N PRO A 11 -19.57 -7.41 34.29
CA PRO A 11 -18.61 -6.32 34.19
C PRO A 11 -19.32 -4.98 34.01
N GLN A 12 -18.74 -3.91 34.52
CA GLN A 12 -19.24 -2.58 34.24
C GLN A 12 -19.21 -2.26 32.78
N VAL A 13 -20.28 -1.66 32.27
CA VAL A 13 -20.34 -1.20 30.90
C VAL A 13 -19.46 0.03 30.73
N THR A 14 -18.44 -0.08 29.86
CA THR A 14 -17.54 1.02 29.48
C THR A 14 -17.77 1.39 28.01
N ASN A 15 -17.21 2.48 27.55
CA ASN A 15 -17.28 2.84 26.11
C ASN A 15 -16.70 1.74 25.24
N GLU A 16 -15.68 1.02 25.69
CA GLU A 16 -15.04 -0.06 24.92
C GLU A 16 -15.91 -1.30 24.80
N THR A 17 -16.82 -1.51 25.74
CA THR A 17 -17.75 -2.65 25.72
C THR A 17 -19.07 -2.35 25.02
N LYS A 18 -19.31 -1.09 24.64
CA LYS A 18 -20.45 -0.68 23.83
C LYS A 18 -20.16 -0.86 22.33
N PRO A 19 -21.20 -0.92 21.48
CA PRO A 19 -21.01 -0.90 20.04
C PRO A 19 -20.32 0.38 19.57
N TRP A 20 -19.45 0.24 18.58
CA TRP A 20 -18.82 1.35 17.86
C TRP A 20 -19.29 1.35 16.42
N THR A 21 -19.25 2.53 15.77
CA THR A 21 -19.58 2.63 14.35
C THR A 21 -18.53 3.42 13.58
N ARG A 22 -18.41 3.10 12.28
CA ARG A 22 -17.68 3.93 11.35
C ARG A 22 -18.48 5.21 11.09
N TRP A 23 -17.76 6.31 11.01
CA TRP A 23 -18.34 7.61 10.70
C TRP A 23 -17.64 8.21 9.48
N TRP A 24 -18.25 8.05 8.34
CA TRP A 24 -17.72 8.55 7.10
C TRP A 24 -17.88 10.06 7.00
N TRP A 25 -16.75 10.72 6.80
CA TRP A 25 -16.70 12.13 6.45
C TRP A 25 -16.60 12.25 4.93
N GLU A 26 -17.72 12.15 4.24
CA GLU A 26 -17.81 12.18 2.80
C GLU A 26 -17.44 13.57 2.26
N GLY A 27 -16.37 13.65 1.43
CA GLY A 27 -15.80 14.90 0.96
C GLY A 27 -15.21 15.78 2.05
N ASN A 28 -15.13 15.26 3.29
CA ASN A 28 -14.85 16.07 4.47
C ASN A 28 -15.78 17.30 4.60
N ALA A 29 -16.99 17.23 4.02
CA ALA A 29 -17.97 18.31 3.93
C ALA A 29 -18.74 18.51 5.24
N VAL A 30 -18.02 18.54 6.35
CA VAL A 30 -18.58 18.66 7.72
C VAL A 30 -18.45 20.08 8.25
N ARG A 31 -19.40 20.48 9.09
CA ARG A 31 -19.40 21.74 9.85
C ARG A 31 -19.62 21.41 11.31
N THR A 32 -19.20 22.29 12.21
CA THR A 32 -19.35 22.12 13.65
C THR A 32 -20.79 21.81 14.08
N THR A 33 -21.77 22.49 13.47
CA THR A 33 -23.20 22.25 13.75
C THR A 33 -23.67 20.87 13.32
N ASP A 34 -23.14 20.35 12.23
CA ASP A 34 -23.47 18.99 11.74
C ASP A 34 -22.83 17.94 12.64
N LEU A 35 -21.57 18.16 13.03
CA LEU A 35 -20.81 17.30 13.96
C LEU A 35 -21.54 17.17 15.31
N ASP A 36 -21.95 18.28 15.90
CA ASP A 36 -22.71 18.29 17.17
C ASP A 36 -23.99 17.49 17.06
N THR A 37 -24.77 17.77 16.02
CA THR A 37 -26.07 17.12 15.82
C THR A 37 -25.92 15.61 15.68
N VAL A 38 -24.92 15.16 14.89
CA VAL A 38 -24.70 13.74 14.62
C VAL A 38 -24.11 13.04 15.84
N MET A 39 -23.15 13.63 16.53
CA MET A 39 -22.56 13.03 17.74
C MET A 39 -23.58 12.86 18.86
N ARG A 40 -24.50 13.82 19.05
CA ARG A 40 -25.60 13.67 20.04
C ARG A 40 -26.50 12.50 19.71
N LYS A 41 -26.84 12.28 18.43
CA LYS A 41 -27.64 11.12 18.01
C LYS A 41 -26.91 9.79 18.27
N TYR A 42 -25.60 9.74 18.05
CA TYR A 42 -24.82 8.57 18.40
C TYR A 42 -24.76 8.32 19.91
N GLN A 43 -24.62 9.37 20.70
CA GLN A 43 -24.70 9.28 22.15
C GLN A 43 -26.07 8.77 22.62
N GLU A 44 -27.16 9.33 22.09
CA GLU A 44 -28.54 8.91 22.40
C GLU A 44 -28.78 7.44 21.99
N ALA A 45 -28.15 6.97 20.92
CA ALA A 45 -28.15 5.57 20.49
C ALA A 45 -27.27 4.65 21.38
N ASN A 46 -26.64 5.20 22.43
CA ASN A 46 -25.78 4.49 23.37
C ASN A 46 -24.55 3.83 22.74
N LEU A 47 -23.96 4.46 21.71
CA LEU A 47 -22.68 4.01 21.16
C LEU A 47 -21.53 4.34 22.10
N GLY A 48 -20.48 3.53 22.07
CA GLY A 48 -19.24 3.74 22.82
C GLY A 48 -18.28 4.70 22.15
N GLY A 49 -18.30 4.78 20.83
CA GLY A 49 -17.43 5.66 20.06
C GLY A 49 -17.59 5.54 18.56
N LEU A 50 -16.77 6.32 17.87
CA LEU A 50 -16.85 6.56 16.43
C LEU A 50 -15.47 6.41 15.81
N GLU A 51 -15.42 5.82 14.61
CA GLU A 51 -14.22 5.75 13.78
C GLU A 51 -14.38 6.73 12.61
N ILE A 52 -13.65 7.84 12.66
CA ILE A 52 -13.68 8.85 11.60
C ILE A 52 -12.91 8.32 10.40
N THR A 53 -13.60 8.23 9.26
CA THR A 53 -13.03 7.79 7.99
C THR A 53 -13.31 8.84 6.92
N PRO A 54 -12.32 9.67 6.55
CA PRO A 54 -12.41 10.57 5.40
C PRO A 54 -12.52 9.77 4.11
N ILE A 55 -13.50 10.09 3.25
CA ILE A 55 -13.83 9.25 2.11
C ILE A 55 -14.62 10.02 1.06
N TYR A 56 -14.50 9.65 -0.23
CA TYR A 56 -15.37 10.12 -1.31
C TYR A 56 -15.60 11.64 -1.37
N GLY A 57 -16.68 12.00 -2.00
CA GLY A 57 -17.34 13.31 -2.03
C GLY A 57 -18.84 13.11 -2.08
N ILE A 58 -19.59 14.21 -1.91
CA ILE A 58 -21.04 14.24 -2.04
C ILE A 58 -21.40 15.18 -3.17
N HIS A 59 -22.08 14.67 -4.18
CA HIS A 59 -22.54 15.50 -5.30
C HIS A 59 -23.45 16.63 -4.81
N GLY A 60 -23.16 17.86 -5.28
CA GLY A 60 -23.88 19.06 -4.90
C GLY A 60 -23.43 19.72 -3.59
N TYR A 61 -22.33 19.22 -2.98
CA TYR A 61 -21.72 19.79 -1.77
C TYR A 61 -20.23 20.09 -1.94
N GLU A 62 -19.76 20.17 -3.18
CA GLU A 62 -18.35 20.36 -3.54
C GLU A 62 -17.77 21.66 -2.96
N ASP A 63 -18.60 22.70 -2.81
CA ASP A 63 -18.25 23.96 -2.18
C ASP A 63 -17.89 23.84 -0.67
N ARG A 64 -18.19 22.70 -0.06
CA ARG A 64 -17.93 22.40 1.35
C ARG A 64 -16.79 21.44 1.57
N PHE A 65 -16.21 20.92 0.50
CA PHE A 65 -15.12 19.96 0.59
C PHE A 65 -13.91 20.60 1.27
N LYS A 66 -13.21 19.77 2.05
CA LYS A 66 -11.98 20.16 2.72
C LYS A 66 -10.92 19.13 2.45
N ASP A 67 -9.72 19.60 2.15
CA ASP A 67 -8.60 18.71 1.92
C ASP A 67 -8.20 18.01 3.21
N PHE A 68 -8.04 16.70 3.11
CA PHE A 68 -7.58 15.86 4.21
C PHE A 68 -6.24 16.37 4.77
N LEU A 69 -6.13 16.46 6.09
CA LEU A 69 -4.97 16.98 6.82
C LEU A 69 -4.63 18.46 6.54
N SER A 70 -5.49 19.24 5.85
CA SER A 70 -5.36 20.68 5.83
C SER A 70 -5.60 21.30 7.22
N SER A 71 -5.20 22.54 7.42
CA SER A 71 -5.44 23.24 8.71
C SER A 71 -6.91 23.27 9.07
N GLU A 72 -7.78 23.53 8.10
CA GLU A 72 -9.23 23.57 8.31
C GLU A 72 -9.78 22.18 8.69
N TRP A 73 -9.32 21.13 8.03
CA TRP A 73 -9.68 19.76 8.38
C TRP A 73 -9.21 19.40 9.80
N VAL A 74 -7.98 19.76 10.14
CA VAL A 74 -7.41 19.53 11.48
C VAL A 74 -8.21 20.26 12.56
N ASP A 75 -8.60 21.51 12.33
CA ASP A 75 -9.40 22.28 13.29
C ASP A 75 -10.77 21.61 13.54
N LEU A 76 -11.43 21.11 12.51
CA LEU A 76 -12.68 20.35 12.66
C LEU A 76 -12.49 19.01 13.39
N PHE A 77 -11.38 18.34 13.11
CA PHE A 77 -11.03 17.10 13.83
C PHE A 77 -10.78 17.36 15.32
N LEU A 78 -10.04 18.40 15.67
CA LEU A 78 -9.81 18.79 17.07
C LEU A 78 -11.11 19.21 17.77
N TYR A 79 -11.96 19.95 17.10
CA TYR A 79 -13.31 20.26 17.58
C TYR A 79 -14.10 18.97 17.88
N THR A 80 -14.04 18.00 16.97
CA THR A 80 -14.73 16.70 17.15
C THR A 80 -14.19 15.95 18.37
N LEU A 81 -12.88 15.93 18.58
CA LEU A 81 -12.28 15.30 19.78
C LEU A 81 -12.79 15.96 21.07
N GLN A 82 -12.86 17.28 21.07
CA GLN A 82 -13.33 18.04 22.26
C GLN A 82 -14.78 17.75 22.59
N GLU A 83 -15.67 17.81 21.59
CA GLU A 83 -17.10 17.55 21.77
C GLU A 83 -17.37 16.08 22.08
N ALA A 84 -16.70 15.15 21.43
CA ALA A 84 -16.80 13.73 21.74
C ALA A 84 -16.42 13.43 23.20
N LYS A 85 -15.38 14.09 23.72
CA LYS A 85 -14.97 13.97 25.12
C LYS A 85 -16.06 14.44 26.06
N GLN A 86 -16.75 15.55 25.77
CA GLN A 86 -17.86 16.05 26.57
C GLN A 86 -19.06 15.09 26.53
N LEU A 87 -19.31 14.47 25.39
CA LEU A 87 -20.41 13.52 25.21
C LEU A 87 -20.07 12.09 25.70
N GLY A 88 -18.83 11.83 26.11
CA GLY A 88 -18.38 10.50 26.52
C GLY A 88 -18.28 9.49 25.37
N LEU A 89 -18.10 9.96 24.13
CA LEU A 89 -17.89 9.12 22.95
C LEU A 89 -16.41 8.97 22.67
N GLY A 90 -15.90 7.73 22.53
CA GLY A 90 -14.52 7.54 22.08
C GLY A 90 -14.34 7.87 20.60
N ILE A 91 -13.11 8.22 20.19
CA ILE A 91 -12.77 8.55 18.81
C ILE A 91 -11.57 7.73 18.35
N ASP A 92 -11.71 7.08 17.21
CA ASP A 92 -10.64 6.50 16.40
C ASP A 92 -10.55 7.26 15.05
N LEU A 93 -9.40 7.21 14.39
CA LEU A 93 -9.17 7.90 13.14
C LEU A 93 -8.52 6.97 12.11
N ALA A 94 -9.08 6.91 10.91
CA ALA A 94 -8.39 6.29 9.77
C ALA A 94 -7.09 7.06 9.45
N ASN A 95 -5.98 6.31 9.33
CA ASN A 95 -4.68 6.89 8.94
C ASN A 95 -4.54 7.07 7.42
N ALA A 96 -5.66 7.19 6.73
CA ALA A 96 -5.74 7.48 5.30
C ALA A 96 -7.06 8.18 5.00
N SER A 97 -7.13 8.82 3.85
CA SER A 97 -8.41 9.19 3.25
C SER A 97 -8.77 8.07 2.27
N GLY A 98 -9.71 7.20 2.65
CA GLY A 98 -9.90 5.91 1.98
C GLY A 98 -8.88 4.87 2.46
N TRP A 99 -8.45 3.97 1.57
CA TRP A 99 -7.49 2.88 1.86
C TRP A 99 -6.81 2.33 0.60
N PRO A 100 -5.69 1.58 0.71
CA PRO A 100 -4.76 1.53 1.84
C PRO A 100 -4.01 2.84 2.04
N PHE A 101 -2.92 2.83 2.82
CA PHE A 101 -2.10 4.03 3.03
C PHE A 101 -1.56 4.60 1.73
N GLY A 102 -1.81 5.87 1.50
CA GLY A 102 -1.42 6.60 0.30
C GLY A 102 -1.95 8.02 0.31
N GLY A 103 -1.59 8.79 -0.69
CA GLY A 103 -2.04 10.17 -0.80
C GLY A 103 -1.16 11.01 -1.71
N PRO A 104 -1.50 12.31 -1.88
CA PRO A 104 -0.78 13.19 -2.81
C PRO A 104 0.65 13.53 -2.37
N TRP A 105 1.00 13.24 -1.13
CA TRP A 105 2.37 13.44 -0.61
C TRP A 105 3.27 12.21 -0.77
N VAL A 106 2.79 11.15 -1.42
CA VAL A 106 3.58 9.95 -1.72
C VAL A 106 4.30 10.13 -3.04
N PRO A 107 5.63 10.33 -3.05
CA PRO A 107 6.39 10.47 -4.27
C PRO A 107 6.58 9.10 -4.96
N PRO A 108 6.94 9.06 -6.26
CA PRO A 108 7.10 7.81 -7.01
C PRO A 108 8.07 6.80 -6.37
N GLU A 109 9.11 7.27 -5.71
CA GLU A 109 10.08 6.43 -5.01
C GLU A 109 9.48 5.68 -3.82
N ASP A 110 8.48 6.26 -3.15
CA ASP A 110 7.79 5.67 -2.01
C ASP A 110 6.52 4.90 -2.41
N ALA A 111 6.11 4.95 -3.68
CA ALA A 111 4.94 4.26 -4.17
C ALA A 111 5.17 2.75 -4.34
N CYS A 112 4.10 1.96 -4.21
CA CYS A 112 4.14 0.51 -4.35
C CYS A 112 4.63 0.07 -5.74
N LYS A 113 5.31 -1.08 -5.79
CA LYS A 113 6.04 -1.55 -6.96
C LYS A 113 5.71 -2.98 -7.34
N THR A 114 6.02 -3.31 -8.59
CA THR A 114 6.00 -4.66 -9.12
C THR A 114 7.34 -4.98 -9.77
N VAL A 115 7.61 -6.27 -9.97
CA VAL A 115 8.74 -6.73 -10.75
C VAL A 115 8.25 -7.38 -12.04
N GLY A 116 8.76 -6.88 -13.17
CA GLY A 116 8.65 -7.53 -14.47
C GLY A 116 9.90 -8.35 -14.76
N TYR A 117 9.81 -9.34 -15.63
CA TYR A 117 10.97 -10.13 -16.01
C TYR A 117 10.93 -10.56 -17.47
N LYS A 118 12.13 -10.85 -17.99
CA LYS A 118 12.35 -11.57 -19.25
C LYS A 118 13.41 -12.63 -19.07
N THR A 119 13.31 -13.69 -19.86
CA THR A 119 14.29 -14.78 -19.87
C THR A 119 14.68 -15.08 -21.32
N TYR A 120 15.94 -15.46 -21.50
CA TYR A 120 16.50 -15.82 -22.78
C TYR A 120 17.38 -17.07 -22.63
N GLN A 121 17.51 -17.84 -23.72
CA GLN A 121 18.41 -19.00 -23.78
C GLN A 121 19.50 -18.73 -24.79
N LEU A 122 20.75 -18.95 -24.39
CA LEU A 122 21.92 -18.84 -25.26
C LEU A 122 22.76 -20.10 -25.18
N LYS A 123 23.27 -20.54 -26.35
CA LYS A 123 24.26 -21.62 -26.41
C LYS A 123 25.65 -21.04 -26.53
N GLU A 124 26.65 -21.91 -26.35
CA GLU A 124 28.05 -21.57 -26.54
C GLU A 124 28.29 -20.77 -27.83
N GLY A 125 28.98 -19.66 -27.71
CA GLY A 125 29.32 -18.74 -28.79
C GLY A 125 28.21 -17.80 -29.27
N GLU A 126 26.99 -17.93 -28.72
CA GLU A 126 25.87 -17.05 -29.09
C GLU A 126 25.91 -15.72 -28.35
N GLN A 127 25.37 -14.70 -28.98
CA GLN A 127 25.07 -13.40 -28.41
C GLN A 127 23.56 -13.16 -28.48
N LEU A 128 23.00 -12.42 -27.51
CA LEU A 128 21.59 -12.06 -27.56
C LEU A 128 21.32 -11.10 -28.74
N GLY A 129 20.44 -11.51 -29.64
CA GLY A 129 20.09 -10.77 -30.84
C GLY A 129 19.03 -9.67 -30.67
N GLU A 130 18.53 -9.47 -29.46
CA GLU A 130 17.54 -8.44 -29.13
C GLU A 130 17.96 -7.65 -27.90
N PRO A 131 17.48 -6.39 -27.75
CA PRO A 131 17.78 -5.59 -26.58
C PRO A 131 17.06 -6.13 -25.32
N VAL A 132 17.76 -6.08 -24.18
CA VAL A 132 17.21 -6.39 -22.86
C VAL A 132 16.37 -5.19 -22.38
N ARG A 133 15.10 -5.19 -22.77
CA ARG A 133 14.14 -4.14 -22.45
C ARG A 133 12.78 -4.74 -22.13
N TYR A 134 12.04 -4.09 -21.25
CA TYR A 134 10.68 -4.47 -20.89
C TYR A 134 9.74 -3.29 -21.12
N LYS A 135 8.77 -3.48 -22.02
CA LYS A 135 7.69 -2.50 -22.23
C LYS A 135 6.42 -3.02 -21.59
N GLU A 136 5.97 -2.28 -20.61
CA GLU A 136 4.70 -2.54 -19.97
C GLU A 136 3.57 -1.99 -20.82
N GLU A 137 2.56 -2.81 -21.12
CA GLU A 137 1.40 -2.39 -21.90
C GLU A 137 0.45 -1.54 -21.05
N GLY A 138 -0.14 -0.53 -21.70
CA GLY A 138 -1.17 0.29 -21.05
C GLY A 138 -2.49 -0.47 -20.94
N PHE A 139 -3.23 -0.20 -19.88
CA PHE A 139 -4.59 -0.70 -19.70
C PHE A 139 -5.41 0.23 -18.81
N VAL A 140 -6.71 0.00 -18.79
CA VAL A 140 -7.65 0.64 -17.86
C VAL A 140 -8.26 -0.43 -17.00
N ARG A 141 -8.24 -0.23 -15.69
CA ARG A 141 -8.98 -1.07 -14.77
C ARG A 141 -10.46 -0.69 -14.81
N LEU A 142 -11.32 -1.68 -15.01
CA LEU A 142 -12.77 -1.53 -14.85
C LEU A 142 -13.23 -2.27 -13.60
N ALA A 143 -14.34 -1.82 -13.05
CA ALA A 143 -15.06 -2.57 -12.04
C ALA A 143 -15.38 -3.98 -12.59
N GLY A 144 -14.94 -5.03 -11.88
CA GLY A 144 -15.05 -6.42 -12.32
C GLY A 144 -13.76 -7.05 -12.84
N HIS A 145 -12.63 -6.40 -12.68
CA HIS A 145 -11.27 -6.92 -12.90
C HIS A 145 -10.90 -7.29 -14.35
N THR A 146 -11.68 -6.85 -15.33
CA THR A 146 -11.30 -7.07 -16.74
C THR A 146 -10.44 -5.92 -17.23
N PRO A 147 -9.16 -6.17 -17.58
CA PRO A 147 -8.30 -5.15 -18.15
C PRO A 147 -8.86 -4.67 -19.48
N VAL A 148 -8.92 -3.36 -19.67
CA VAL A 148 -9.30 -2.73 -20.94
C VAL A 148 -8.06 -2.00 -21.48
N LYS A 149 -7.81 -2.11 -22.77
CA LYS A 149 -6.71 -1.40 -23.40
C LYS A 149 -7.00 0.10 -23.42
N LEU A 150 -6.00 0.91 -23.15
CA LEU A 150 -6.13 2.37 -23.18
C LEU A 150 -6.70 2.88 -24.54
N ALA A 151 -6.35 2.22 -25.65
CA ALA A 151 -6.87 2.52 -26.98
C ALA A 151 -8.39 2.28 -27.14
N ASP A 152 -8.98 1.50 -26.26
CA ASP A 152 -10.43 1.20 -26.29
C ASP A 152 -11.26 2.27 -25.58
N LEU A 153 -10.62 3.19 -24.86
CA LEU A 153 -11.28 4.33 -24.22
C LEU A 153 -11.74 5.33 -25.28
N LYS A 154 -13.03 5.42 -25.49
CA LYS A 154 -13.65 6.35 -26.43
C LYS A 154 -14.27 7.57 -25.75
N GLU A 155 -14.50 7.50 -24.46
CA GLU A 155 -15.20 8.50 -23.68
C GLU A 155 -14.50 8.73 -22.31
N PRO A 156 -14.83 9.83 -21.61
CA PRO A 156 -14.35 10.03 -20.25
C PRO A 156 -14.58 8.81 -19.36
N VAL A 157 -13.62 8.50 -18.51
CA VAL A 157 -13.69 7.35 -17.58
C VAL A 157 -14.81 7.55 -16.56
N SER A 158 -15.12 8.79 -16.24
CA SER A 158 -16.25 9.17 -15.38
C SER A 158 -17.16 10.16 -16.12
N ALA A 159 -18.47 9.99 -15.99
CA ALA A 159 -19.46 10.95 -16.48
C ALA A 159 -19.50 12.24 -15.61
N ASN A 160 -18.99 12.20 -14.41
CA ASN A 160 -18.86 13.35 -13.51
C ASN A 160 -17.47 13.97 -13.68
N ALA A 161 -17.42 15.23 -14.16
CA ALA A 161 -16.17 15.94 -14.38
C ALA A 161 -15.33 16.11 -13.09
N ASP A 162 -15.98 16.27 -11.95
CA ASP A 162 -15.30 16.45 -10.66
C ASP A 162 -14.63 15.15 -10.19
N LEU A 163 -15.13 14.01 -10.64
CA LEU A 163 -14.54 12.68 -10.36
C LEU A 163 -13.61 12.18 -11.46
N GLN A 164 -13.49 12.89 -12.58
CA GLN A 164 -12.68 12.44 -13.72
C GLN A 164 -11.21 12.22 -13.33
N THR A 165 -10.64 13.13 -12.54
CA THR A 165 -9.25 13.01 -12.09
C THR A 165 -9.06 11.77 -11.22
N LEU A 166 -9.99 11.47 -10.33
CA LEU A 166 -9.96 10.27 -9.50
C LEU A 166 -10.15 8.98 -10.30
N ALA A 167 -10.97 9.04 -11.36
CA ALA A 167 -11.17 7.91 -12.25
C ALA A 167 -9.93 7.60 -13.11
N LEU A 168 -9.09 8.60 -13.40
CA LEU A 168 -7.84 8.44 -14.13
C LEU A 168 -6.80 7.62 -13.37
N ASP A 169 -6.95 7.43 -12.08
CA ASP A 169 -6.09 6.53 -11.28
C ASP A 169 -6.17 5.07 -11.76
N GLN A 170 -7.28 4.71 -12.41
CA GLN A 170 -7.49 3.40 -13.00
C GLN A 170 -6.77 3.20 -14.33
N VAL A 171 -6.17 4.26 -14.87
CA VAL A 171 -5.49 4.24 -16.17
C VAL A 171 -4.00 3.96 -15.99
N ARG A 172 -3.50 2.98 -16.72
CA ARG A 172 -2.08 2.64 -16.79
C ARG A 172 -1.57 2.86 -18.21
N TYR A 173 -0.56 3.69 -18.34
CA TYR A 173 0.03 4.04 -19.62
C TYR A 173 1.17 3.11 -19.98
N LYS A 174 1.31 2.86 -21.29
CA LYS A 174 2.46 2.11 -21.83
C LYS A 174 3.77 2.81 -21.47
N LYS A 175 4.71 2.07 -20.90
CA LYS A 175 6.04 2.60 -20.50
C LYS A 175 7.11 1.53 -20.53
N GLU A 176 8.36 1.97 -20.70
CA GLU A 176 9.53 1.12 -20.50
C GLU A 176 9.91 1.08 -19.02
N LEU A 177 10.16 -0.12 -18.49
CA LEU A 177 10.53 -0.29 -17.10
C LEU A 177 12.05 -0.25 -16.93
N PRO A 178 12.57 0.41 -15.89
CA PRO A 178 13.99 0.40 -15.57
C PRO A 178 14.47 -1.02 -15.21
N LEU A 179 15.66 -1.35 -15.72
CA LEU A 179 16.33 -2.60 -15.44
C LEU A 179 16.82 -2.63 -13.98
N ILE A 180 16.60 -3.75 -13.28
CA ILE A 180 17.13 -4.02 -11.95
C ILE A 180 18.45 -4.79 -12.07
N ILE A 181 18.43 -5.94 -12.75
CA ILE A 181 19.54 -6.88 -12.83
C ILE A 181 19.43 -7.75 -14.10
N VAL A 182 20.57 -8.16 -14.62
CA VAL A 182 20.68 -9.25 -15.59
C VAL A 182 21.65 -10.28 -15.06
N THR A 183 21.22 -11.53 -14.96
CA THR A 183 22.10 -12.66 -14.63
C THR A 183 22.16 -13.67 -15.76
N ALA A 184 23.31 -14.30 -15.93
CA ALA A 184 23.50 -15.47 -16.76
C ALA A 184 23.77 -16.69 -15.88
N ASN A 185 23.01 -17.75 -16.07
CA ASN A 185 23.10 -18.97 -15.28
C ASN A 185 23.36 -20.16 -16.21
N SER A 186 24.50 -20.86 -16.00
CA SER A 186 24.87 -22.01 -16.80
C SER A 186 24.20 -23.30 -16.32
N ASP A 187 24.09 -24.27 -17.22
CA ASP A 187 23.68 -25.64 -16.94
C ASP A 187 24.61 -26.34 -15.95
N LYS A 188 25.83 -25.82 -15.72
CA LYS A 188 26.82 -26.29 -14.76
C LYS A 188 26.76 -25.63 -13.38
N GLY A 189 25.81 -24.71 -13.17
CA GLY A 189 25.59 -24.03 -11.89
C GLY A 189 26.39 -22.73 -11.71
N GLU A 190 27.03 -22.21 -12.74
CA GLU A 190 27.65 -20.88 -12.68
C GLU A 190 26.58 -19.79 -12.74
N CYS A 191 26.79 -18.72 -12.00
CA CYS A 191 25.95 -17.52 -12.07
C CYS A 191 26.82 -16.28 -12.23
N LEU A 192 26.55 -15.49 -13.26
CA LEU A 192 27.27 -14.27 -13.58
C LEU A 192 26.31 -13.08 -13.54
N ASP A 193 26.69 -11.98 -12.86
CA ASP A 193 26.00 -10.71 -12.98
C ASP A 193 26.48 -9.99 -14.26
N LEU A 194 25.58 -9.82 -15.21
CA LEU A 194 25.84 -9.14 -16.48
C LEU A 194 25.22 -7.73 -16.57
N THR A 195 24.74 -7.19 -15.47
CA THR A 195 24.04 -5.89 -15.45
C THR A 195 24.90 -4.78 -16.04
N SER A 196 26.20 -4.76 -15.72
CA SER A 196 27.15 -3.79 -16.27
C SER A 196 27.50 -3.99 -17.76
N LYS A 197 27.09 -5.10 -18.35
CA LYS A 197 27.26 -5.40 -19.77
C LYS A 197 26.11 -4.91 -20.64
N ILE A 198 25.07 -4.36 -20.05
CA ILE A 198 23.95 -3.75 -20.77
C ILE A 198 24.34 -2.35 -21.21
N LYS A 199 24.33 -2.12 -22.52
CA LYS A 199 24.54 -0.79 -23.12
C LYS A 199 23.30 0.10 -23.00
N PRO A 200 23.41 1.42 -23.19
CA PRO A 200 22.27 2.33 -23.11
C PRO A 200 21.12 2.01 -24.09
N ASP A 201 21.43 1.38 -25.20
CA ASP A 201 20.44 0.91 -26.19
C ASP A 201 19.76 -0.41 -25.81
N GLY A 202 20.15 -1.01 -24.67
CA GLY A 202 19.64 -2.29 -24.18
C GLY A 202 20.43 -3.52 -24.70
N THR A 203 21.43 -3.33 -25.56
CA THR A 203 22.24 -4.45 -26.09
C THR A 203 23.06 -5.09 -24.97
N LEU A 204 23.01 -6.42 -24.86
CA LEU A 204 23.87 -7.19 -23.98
C LEU A 204 25.22 -7.44 -24.66
N ASP A 205 26.28 -6.79 -24.20
CA ASP A 205 27.65 -6.97 -24.70
C ASP A 205 28.31 -8.17 -24.03
N TRP A 206 27.88 -9.34 -24.40
CA TRP A 206 28.36 -10.60 -23.85
C TRP A 206 28.13 -11.74 -24.84
N THR A 207 29.12 -12.61 -24.94
CA THR A 207 29.06 -13.86 -25.74
C THR A 207 29.03 -15.03 -24.72
N ALA A 208 28.08 -15.93 -24.89
CA ALA A 208 27.94 -17.07 -24.03
C ALA A 208 29.17 -17.99 -24.07
N PRO A 209 29.84 -18.27 -22.96
CA PRO A 209 30.91 -19.27 -22.88
C PRO A 209 30.39 -20.68 -23.16
N GLN A 210 31.29 -21.68 -23.03
CA GLN A 210 30.93 -23.08 -23.16
C GLN A 210 29.76 -23.49 -22.28
N GLY A 211 28.78 -24.19 -22.84
CA GLY A 211 27.58 -24.70 -22.20
C GLY A 211 26.29 -23.98 -22.63
N ASP A 212 25.19 -24.36 -21.99
CA ASP A 212 23.89 -23.73 -22.16
C ASP A 212 23.64 -22.72 -21.06
N TRP A 213 23.15 -21.52 -21.44
CA TRP A 213 22.99 -20.41 -20.53
C TRP A 213 21.55 -19.87 -20.51
N THR A 214 21.01 -19.70 -19.31
CA THR A 214 19.74 -19.00 -19.07
C THR A 214 20.03 -17.59 -18.61
N ILE A 215 19.56 -16.60 -19.40
CA ILE A 215 19.64 -15.19 -19.01
C ILE A 215 18.34 -14.81 -18.33
N CYS A 216 18.43 -14.21 -17.14
CA CYS A 216 17.30 -13.67 -16.42
C CYS A 216 17.47 -12.16 -16.27
N ALA A 217 16.47 -11.38 -16.68
CA ALA A 217 16.45 -9.94 -16.54
C ALA A 217 15.23 -9.53 -15.71
N LEU A 218 15.42 -8.74 -14.65
CA LEU A 218 14.36 -8.18 -13.83
C LEU A 218 14.24 -6.68 -14.04
N PHE A 219 13.00 -6.18 -14.03
CA PHE A 219 12.67 -4.78 -14.25
C PHE A 219 11.72 -4.28 -13.17
N GLN A 220 11.98 -3.06 -12.66
CA GLN A 220 11.14 -2.46 -11.62
C GLN A 220 9.96 -1.73 -12.25
N GLY A 221 8.75 -2.22 -11.95
CA GLY A 221 7.51 -1.56 -12.31
C GLY A 221 6.99 -0.66 -11.18
N HIS A 222 6.37 0.43 -11.56
CA HIS A 222 5.46 1.16 -10.69
C HIS A 222 4.13 0.40 -10.70
N HIS A 223 3.67 -0.08 -9.55
CA HIS A 223 2.42 -0.84 -9.48
C HIS A 223 1.24 0.03 -9.96
N GLY A 224 1.23 1.28 -9.49
CA GLY A 224 0.23 2.27 -9.87
C GLY A 224 -1.10 2.11 -9.17
N LYS A 225 -1.18 1.31 -8.10
CA LYS A 225 -2.34 1.32 -7.23
C LYS A 225 -2.43 2.70 -6.59
N MET A 226 -3.60 3.29 -6.62
CA MET A 226 -3.92 4.51 -5.92
C MET A 226 -4.91 4.22 -4.80
N VAL A 227 -5.02 5.17 -3.88
CA VAL A 227 -5.94 5.07 -2.74
C VAL A 227 -7.36 4.83 -3.24
N GLU A 228 -7.99 3.80 -2.71
CA GLU A 228 -9.40 3.52 -2.96
C GLU A 228 -10.27 4.52 -2.21
N ARG A 229 -11.25 5.09 -2.92
CA ARG A 229 -12.31 5.88 -2.30
C ARG A 229 -11.82 7.10 -1.53
N ALA A 230 -10.68 7.67 -1.93
CA ALA A 230 -10.13 8.86 -1.31
C ALA A 230 -11.13 10.02 -1.32
N GLY A 231 -11.15 10.78 -0.24
CA GLY A 231 -11.77 12.08 -0.21
C GLY A 231 -10.82 13.18 -0.71
N PRO A 232 -11.29 14.43 -0.79
CA PRO A 232 -10.44 15.54 -1.20
C PRO A 232 -9.16 15.64 -0.40
N GLY A 233 -8.02 15.86 -1.09
CA GLY A 233 -6.69 15.95 -0.48
C GLY A 233 -6.09 14.60 -0.03
N GLY A 234 -6.74 13.49 -0.37
CA GLY A 234 -6.25 12.14 -0.06
C GLY A 234 -5.91 11.31 -1.30
N GLU A 235 -6.14 11.84 -2.49
CA GLU A 235 -5.91 11.17 -3.76
C GLU A 235 -4.42 11.05 -4.06
N GLY A 236 -3.96 9.87 -4.40
CA GLY A 236 -2.56 9.65 -4.76
C GLY A 236 -2.16 8.19 -4.72
N ASP A 237 -0.89 7.96 -4.99
CA ASP A 237 -0.33 6.61 -4.98
C ASP A 237 -0.39 5.97 -3.59
N VAL A 238 -0.64 4.67 -3.59
CA VAL A 238 -0.47 3.81 -2.40
C VAL A 238 1.03 3.61 -2.15
N ILE A 239 1.42 3.66 -0.88
CA ILE A 239 2.82 3.51 -0.47
C ILE A 239 3.36 2.10 -0.72
N ASP A 240 4.67 1.99 -0.81
CA ASP A 240 5.39 0.72 -0.71
C ASP A 240 5.39 0.23 0.74
N HIS A 241 4.47 -0.68 1.07
CA HIS A 241 4.34 -1.26 2.41
C HIS A 241 5.51 -2.17 2.80
N PHE A 242 6.39 -2.48 1.86
CA PHE A 242 7.60 -3.27 2.12
C PHE A 242 8.82 -2.40 2.43
N SER A 243 8.68 -1.08 2.29
CA SER A 243 9.72 -0.09 2.53
C SER A 243 9.52 0.63 3.86
N ALA A 244 10.46 0.45 4.80
CA ALA A 244 10.42 1.14 6.09
C ALA A 244 10.46 2.67 5.94
N SER A 245 11.25 3.19 4.99
CA SER A 245 11.34 4.62 4.72
C SER A 245 10.04 5.19 4.15
N ALA A 246 9.37 4.47 3.26
CA ALA A 246 8.08 4.90 2.71
C ALA A 246 7.02 5.02 3.81
N ILE A 247 6.98 4.08 4.75
CA ILE A 247 6.09 4.14 5.92
C ILE A 247 6.41 5.38 6.78
N ASP A 248 7.68 5.63 7.08
CA ASP A 248 8.08 6.78 7.90
C ASP A 248 7.71 8.11 7.23
N HIS A 249 7.99 8.25 5.95
CA HIS A 249 7.64 9.45 5.18
C HIS A 249 6.12 9.65 5.16
N TYR A 250 5.36 8.59 4.96
CA TYR A 250 3.90 8.64 4.99
C TYR A 250 3.37 9.13 6.34
N LEU A 251 3.81 8.53 7.43
CA LEU A 251 3.36 8.86 8.78
C LEU A 251 3.82 10.25 9.24
N SER A 252 4.94 10.74 8.72
CA SER A 252 5.44 12.10 9.02
C SER A 252 4.44 13.19 8.65
N LYS A 253 3.57 12.95 7.67
CA LYS A 253 2.50 13.89 7.28
C LYS A 253 1.50 14.10 8.41
N PHE A 254 1.20 13.05 9.16
CA PHE A 254 0.34 13.14 10.36
C PHE A 254 1.06 13.86 11.51
N ASP A 255 2.36 13.59 11.69
CA ASP A 255 3.17 14.31 12.67
C ASP A 255 3.18 15.81 12.39
N GLU A 256 3.33 16.21 11.13
CA GLU A 256 3.26 17.61 10.69
C GLU A 256 1.88 18.22 10.96
N ALA A 257 0.81 17.54 10.54
CA ALA A 257 -0.55 18.04 10.65
C ALA A 257 -0.99 18.25 12.10
N PHE A 258 -0.56 17.37 13.01
CA PHE A 258 -0.90 17.43 14.43
C PHE A 258 0.17 18.07 15.32
N LYS A 259 1.21 18.64 14.72
CA LYS A 259 2.29 19.29 15.49
C LYS A 259 1.76 20.38 16.39
N GLY A 260 2.01 20.26 17.70
CA GLY A 260 1.55 21.22 18.71
C GLY A 260 0.04 21.22 18.97
N LYS A 261 -0.68 20.23 18.47
CA LYS A 261 -2.13 20.07 18.69
C LYS A 261 -2.39 19.03 19.77
N ASP A 262 -3.45 19.22 20.55
CA ASP A 262 -3.88 18.24 21.55
C ASP A 262 -4.78 17.16 20.90
N ILE A 263 -4.19 16.03 20.61
CA ILE A 263 -4.91 14.84 20.13
C ILE A 263 -4.94 13.73 21.19
N SER A 264 -4.77 14.05 22.45
CA SER A 264 -4.70 13.06 23.55
C SER A 264 -5.97 12.23 23.67
N TYR A 265 -7.12 12.75 23.28
CA TYR A 265 -8.40 12.04 23.30
C TYR A 265 -8.58 11.04 22.14
N LEU A 266 -7.80 11.14 21.05
CA LEU A 266 -7.76 10.13 20.00
C LEU A 266 -7.20 8.81 20.58
N ARG A 267 -7.95 7.69 20.40
CA ARG A 267 -7.63 6.40 21.01
C ARG A 267 -6.76 5.53 20.10
N TYR A 268 -7.27 5.20 18.91
CA TYR A 268 -6.60 4.33 17.94
C TYR A 268 -6.54 4.98 16.58
N TYR A 269 -5.49 4.62 15.85
CA TYR A 269 -5.46 4.77 14.39
C TYR A 269 -5.98 3.50 13.72
N PHE A 270 -6.58 3.66 12.56
CA PHE A 270 -7.21 2.58 11.81
C PHE A 270 -6.73 2.57 10.36
N ASN A 271 -6.53 1.37 9.81
CA ASN A 271 -6.46 1.14 8.38
C ASN A 271 -7.61 0.21 7.99
N ASP A 272 -8.37 0.56 6.96
CA ASP A 272 -9.51 -0.23 6.52
C ASP A 272 -9.04 -1.60 6.04
N SER A 273 -8.23 -1.65 4.97
CA SER A 273 -7.63 -2.90 4.52
C SER A 273 -6.35 -2.67 3.71
N TYR A 274 -5.51 -3.69 3.67
CA TYR A 274 -4.39 -3.76 2.77
C TYR A 274 -4.88 -4.34 1.43
N GLU A 275 -5.16 -3.45 0.47
CA GLU A 275 -5.65 -3.80 -0.86
C GLU A 275 -4.68 -3.28 -1.93
N VAL A 276 -3.45 -3.80 -1.94
CA VAL A 276 -2.45 -3.43 -2.95
C VAL A 276 -2.44 -4.50 -4.05
N ASP A 277 -3.60 -4.75 -4.56
CA ASP A 277 -3.90 -5.63 -5.67
C ASP A 277 -4.75 -4.89 -6.71
N ASP A 278 -4.59 -5.19 -7.96
CA ASP A 278 -5.46 -4.74 -9.04
C ASP A 278 -5.33 -5.67 -10.27
N ALA A 279 -5.75 -5.20 -11.44
CA ALA A 279 -5.66 -5.96 -12.69
C ALA A 279 -4.27 -6.47 -13.05
N ARG A 280 -3.21 -5.96 -12.42
CA ARG A 280 -1.82 -6.44 -12.56
C ARG A 280 -1.43 -7.48 -11.51
N GLY A 281 -2.31 -7.76 -10.58
CA GLY A 281 -2.02 -8.58 -9.41
C GLY A 281 -1.50 -7.76 -8.23
N GLU A 282 -0.89 -8.44 -7.28
CA GLU A 282 -0.41 -7.85 -6.04
C GLU A 282 0.90 -7.07 -6.24
N SER A 283 1.11 -6.06 -5.39
CA SER A 283 2.45 -5.48 -5.22
C SER A 283 3.40 -6.56 -4.68
N ASN A 284 4.55 -6.72 -5.31
CA ASN A 284 5.43 -7.85 -5.04
C ASN A 284 6.92 -7.49 -5.06
N TRP A 285 7.25 -6.21 -5.01
CA TRP A 285 8.63 -5.74 -5.09
C TRP A 285 8.87 -4.48 -4.26
N THR A 286 10.09 -4.34 -3.79
CA THR A 286 10.64 -3.11 -3.20
C THR A 286 12.12 -2.99 -3.62
N PRO A 287 12.70 -1.80 -3.76
CA PRO A 287 14.09 -1.64 -4.19
C PRO A 287 15.11 -2.38 -3.34
N ALA A 288 14.87 -2.50 -2.04
CA ALA A 288 15.77 -3.20 -1.10
C ALA A 288 15.54 -4.72 -1.05
N PHE A 289 14.71 -5.29 -1.93
CA PHE A 289 14.23 -6.66 -1.80
C PHE A 289 15.36 -7.70 -1.72
N PHE A 290 16.39 -7.59 -2.55
CA PHE A 290 17.49 -8.56 -2.53
C PHE A 290 18.24 -8.58 -1.19
N ASP A 291 18.51 -7.41 -0.63
CA ASP A 291 19.23 -7.29 0.63
C ASP A 291 18.38 -7.78 1.81
N GLU A 292 17.10 -7.44 1.82
CA GLU A 292 16.14 -7.93 2.81
C GLU A 292 15.93 -9.44 2.68
N PHE A 293 15.83 -9.96 1.47
CA PHE A 293 15.74 -11.40 1.23
C PHE A 293 16.96 -12.13 1.82
N GLN A 294 18.17 -11.66 1.51
CA GLN A 294 19.39 -12.26 2.05
C GLN A 294 19.44 -12.22 3.57
N LYS A 295 19.01 -11.10 4.17
CA LYS A 295 18.90 -10.94 5.62
C LYS A 295 17.96 -11.96 6.26
N TYR A 296 16.79 -12.18 5.66
CA TYR A 296 15.78 -13.08 6.23
C TYR A 296 15.98 -14.54 5.86
N ARG A 297 16.49 -14.84 4.65
CA ARG A 297 16.61 -16.22 4.14
C ARG A 297 18.03 -16.78 4.23
N GLY A 298 19.05 -15.95 4.38
CA GLY A 298 20.43 -16.38 4.56
C GLY A 298 21.18 -16.72 3.27
N TYR A 299 20.59 -16.44 2.09
CA TYR A 299 21.24 -16.62 0.79
C TYR A 299 20.86 -15.54 -0.20
N ASP A 300 21.68 -15.37 -1.24
CA ASP A 300 21.46 -14.32 -2.27
C ASP A 300 20.51 -14.80 -3.37
N LEU A 301 19.32 -14.22 -3.43
CA LEU A 301 18.30 -14.51 -4.44
C LEU A 301 18.80 -14.29 -5.87
N ARG A 302 19.74 -13.36 -6.09
CA ARG A 302 20.30 -13.07 -7.43
C ARG A 302 20.90 -14.30 -8.08
N GLN A 303 21.42 -15.24 -7.28
CA GLN A 303 22.00 -16.49 -7.74
C GLN A 303 20.95 -17.56 -8.09
N HIS A 304 19.69 -17.33 -7.79
CA HIS A 304 18.58 -18.29 -7.92
C HIS A 304 17.41 -17.76 -8.75
N LEU A 305 17.63 -16.76 -9.61
CA LEU A 305 16.58 -16.20 -10.45
C LEU A 305 15.93 -17.24 -11.37
N PRO A 306 16.65 -18.19 -12.01
CA PRO A 306 15.99 -19.24 -12.77
C PRO A 306 14.97 -20.04 -11.94
N ALA A 307 15.30 -20.38 -10.70
CA ALA A 307 14.39 -21.08 -9.82
C ALA A 307 13.18 -20.22 -9.43
N LEU A 308 13.39 -18.95 -9.11
CA LEU A 308 12.28 -18.01 -8.84
C LEU A 308 11.31 -17.93 -10.01
N LEU A 309 11.83 -17.96 -11.23
CA LEU A 309 11.05 -17.85 -12.47
C LEU A 309 10.54 -19.21 -13.01
N GLY A 310 10.67 -20.28 -12.22
CA GLY A 310 10.14 -21.59 -12.58
C GLY A 310 10.97 -22.38 -13.59
N MET A 311 12.23 -22.03 -13.77
CA MET A 311 13.13 -22.57 -14.81
C MET A 311 14.22 -23.52 -14.27
N ASP A 312 14.13 -23.94 -13.05
CA ASP A 312 15.00 -24.94 -12.42
C ASP A 312 14.18 -26.21 -12.10
N THR A 313 14.66 -27.09 -11.25
CA THR A 313 13.91 -28.27 -10.82
C THR A 313 12.63 -27.86 -10.06
N PRO A 314 11.53 -28.62 -10.18
CA PRO A 314 10.29 -28.30 -9.50
C PRO A 314 10.44 -28.07 -7.98
N ASP A 315 11.27 -28.87 -7.30
CA ASP A 315 11.53 -28.71 -5.86
C ASP A 315 12.24 -27.40 -5.55
N LYS A 316 13.28 -27.05 -6.31
CA LYS A 316 14.02 -25.80 -6.12
C LYS A 316 13.16 -24.56 -6.44
N ASN A 317 12.39 -24.64 -7.52
CA ASN A 317 11.43 -23.60 -7.87
C ASN A 317 10.45 -23.32 -6.73
N ALA A 318 9.86 -24.37 -6.17
CA ALA A 318 8.90 -24.25 -5.07
C ALA A 318 9.51 -23.63 -3.81
N ARG A 319 10.74 -24.03 -3.46
CA ARG A 319 11.46 -23.51 -2.27
C ARG A 319 11.80 -22.03 -2.42
N VAL A 320 12.38 -21.65 -3.56
CA VAL A 320 12.75 -20.24 -3.80
C VAL A 320 11.51 -19.34 -3.86
N LEU A 321 10.44 -19.79 -4.50
CA LEU A 321 9.18 -19.05 -4.53
C LEU A 321 8.54 -18.93 -3.14
N TYR A 322 8.60 -19.99 -2.33
CA TYR A 322 8.16 -19.94 -0.93
C TYR A 322 8.94 -18.89 -0.14
N ASP A 323 10.28 -18.91 -0.23
CA ASP A 323 11.14 -17.97 0.46
C ASP A 323 10.91 -16.52 0.01
N TYR A 324 10.63 -16.32 -1.29
CA TYR A 324 10.25 -15.02 -1.84
C TYR A 324 8.95 -14.50 -1.20
N ARG A 325 7.91 -15.30 -1.20
CA ARG A 325 6.61 -14.95 -0.61
C ARG A 325 6.69 -14.75 0.91
N GLN A 326 7.48 -15.59 1.58
CA GLN A 326 7.71 -15.46 3.01
C GLN A 326 8.45 -14.14 3.32
N THR A 327 9.37 -13.71 2.46
CA THR A 327 10.07 -12.43 2.61
C THR A 327 9.09 -11.25 2.45
N ILE A 328 8.20 -11.29 1.47
CA ILE A 328 7.12 -10.31 1.33
C ILE A 328 6.29 -10.21 2.62
N ASN A 329 5.89 -11.35 3.18
CA ASN A 329 5.15 -11.39 4.45
C ASN A 329 5.95 -10.79 5.61
N ASP A 330 7.24 -11.13 5.74
CA ASP A 330 8.11 -10.58 6.79
C ASP A 330 8.25 -9.05 6.66
N LEU A 331 8.39 -8.53 5.44
CA LEU A 331 8.46 -7.10 5.18
C LEU A 331 7.14 -6.41 5.53
N LEU A 332 6.00 -6.98 5.14
CA LEU A 332 4.68 -6.41 5.47
C LEU A 332 4.47 -6.33 7.00
N ILE A 333 4.87 -7.36 7.73
CA ILE A 333 4.76 -7.36 9.18
C ILE A 333 5.74 -6.35 9.80
N ASN A 334 7.03 -6.41 9.46
CA ASN A 334 8.07 -5.65 10.15
C ASN A 334 8.15 -4.19 9.70
N HIS A 335 8.01 -3.92 8.40
CA HIS A 335 8.15 -2.57 7.86
C HIS A 335 6.84 -1.80 7.87
N TYR A 336 5.69 -2.46 7.82
CA TYR A 336 4.40 -1.80 7.90
C TYR A 336 3.76 -1.95 9.28
N SER A 337 3.28 -3.15 9.63
CA SER A 337 2.41 -3.32 10.80
C SER A 337 3.10 -2.96 12.13
N ILE A 338 4.29 -3.50 12.38
CA ILE A 338 5.05 -3.24 13.61
C ILE A 338 5.55 -1.79 13.64
N ARG A 339 6.01 -1.26 12.50
CA ARG A 339 6.50 0.11 12.44
C ARG A 339 5.40 1.14 12.68
N TRP A 340 4.24 0.93 12.08
CA TRP A 340 3.05 1.74 12.33
C TRP A 340 2.61 1.67 13.80
N GLN A 341 2.57 0.46 14.35
CA GLN A 341 2.25 0.26 15.77
C GLN A 341 3.22 1.01 16.69
N HIS A 342 4.54 0.96 16.42
CA HIS A 342 5.52 1.70 17.21
C HIS A 342 5.36 3.22 17.08
N TRP A 343 5.03 3.73 15.88
CA TRP A 343 4.75 5.15 15.69
C TRP A 343 3.53 5.59 16.50
N ALA A 344 2.44 4.85 16.48
CA ALA A 344 1.24 5.15 17.27
C ALA A 344 1.52 5.06 18.78
N ALA A 345 2.25 4.04 19.23
CA ALA A 345 2.59 3.83 20.63
C ALA A 345 3.40 4.98 21.23
N LYS A 346 4.28 5.64 20.47
CA LYS A 346 5.00 6.85 20.91
C LYS A 346 4.07 8.01 21.27
N GLN A 347 2.85 8.01 20.74
CA GLN A 347 1.81 8.97 21.02
C GLN A 347 0.80 8.47 22.09
N GLY A 348 1.05 7.31 22.71
CA GLY A 348 0.14 6.66 23.64
C GLY A 348 -1.12 6.07 22.99
N LYS A 349 -1.06 5.76 21.67
CA LYS A 349 -2.20 5.26 20.89
C LYS A 349 -1.97 3.84 20.41
N GLY A 350 -3.06 3.13 20.16
CA GLY A 350 -3.03 1.83 19.50
C GLY A 350 -3.31 1.93 18.01
N ILE A 351 -3.26 0.79 17.34
CA ILE A 351 -3.66 0.64 15.96
C ILE A 351 -4.70 -0.48 15.81
N ARG A 352 -5.53 -0.36 14.80
CA ARG A 352 -6.41 -1.43 14.31
C ARG A 352 -6.25 -1.53 12.80
N ASN A 353 -6.13 -2.74 12.29
CA ASN A 353 -6.02 -3.02 10.86
C ASN A 353 -7.07 -4.05 10.48
N GLN A 354 -7.84 -3.77 9.44
CA GLN A 354 -8.74 -4.75 8.86
C GLN A 354 -7.91 -5.71 8.00
N ALA A 355 -8.06 -7.00 8.22
CA ALA A 355 -7.50 -7.98 7.32
C ALA A 355 -8.26 -7.98 5.99
N HIS A 356 -7.53 -7.95 4.87
CA HIS A 356 -8.14 -8.18 3.57
C HIS A 356 -8.47 -9.67 3.43
N GLY A 357 -9.73 -9.97 3.13
CA GLY A 357 -10.15 -11.35 2.89
C GLY A 357 -9.67 -11.81 1.51
N SER A 358 -8.86 -12.81 1.46
CA SER A 358 -8.45 -13.50 0.22
C SER A 358 -9.16 -14.82 0.09
#